data_fbb60c8541ca0c930c3378b4723e8f77
#
_entry.id   fbb60c8541ca0c930c3378b4723e8f77
#
_cell.length_a   1.000
_cell.length_b   1.000
_cell.length_c   1.000
_cell.angle_alpha   90.00
_cell.angle_beta   90.00
_cell.angle_gamma   90.00
#
_symmetry.space_group_name_H-M   'P 1'
#
loop_
_entity.id
_entity.type
_entity.pdbx_description
1 polymer ?
#
loop_
_entity_poly.entity_id
_entity_poly.type
_entity_poly.pdbx_seq_one_letter_code
_entity_poly.pdbx_strand_id
1 'polypeptide(L)'
;MVLDLHIISKKSLAWIILILALAGCSPQPNSLDRKVFKAYRQCERQSNYVIDFATLLPYDWDTLYYFSGKWELDDIIDTLGIPLTAVSYSDVGPKVFFMRQGHVVYQTGWFPYPPERCPKHIYFDTPDEVFVVVKSDAKFNVTKNGDAYGLRPLF
;
A
#
# COMPACT_ATOMS: atom_id res chain seq x y z
N MET A 1 -12.89 -48.65 10.33
CA MET A 1 -13.82 -47.52 10.29
C MET A 1 -13.39 -46.62 9.17
N VAL A 2 -13.99 -46.79 7.99
CA VAL A 2 -13.62 -46.11 6.75
C VAL A 2 -14.44 -44.83 6.71
N LEU A 3 -13.78 -43.68 6.71
CA LEU A 3 -14.45 -42.39 6.52
C LEU A 3 -14.78 -42.22 5.04
N ASP A 4 -16.06 -42.27 4.73
CA ASP A 4 -16.61 -41.92 3.43
C ASP A 4 -16.33 -40.45 3.08
N LEU A 5 -15.44 -40.24 2.12
CA LEU A 5 -15.23 -38.93 1.47
C LEU A 5 -16.38 -38.71 0.49
N HIS A 6 -17.53 -38.26 0.99
CA HIS A 6 -18.69 -37.97 0.15
C HIS A 6 -18.48 -36.67 -0.65
N ILE A 7 -18.32 -36.87 -1.96
CA ILE A 7 -18.83 -36.05 -3.09
C ILE A 7 -19.11 -34.58 -2.73
N ILE A 8 -18.07 -33.77 -2.80
CA ILE A 8 -18.25 -32.31 -2.96
C ILE A 8 -18.85 -32.09 -4.35
N SER A 9 -20.13 -31.74 -4.41
CA SER A 9 -20.85 -31.47 -5.64
C SER A 9 -20.07 -30.41 -6.46
N LYS A 10 -19.96 -30.61 -7.79
CA LYS A 10 -19.31 -29.64 -8.71
C LYS A 10 -19.84 -28.22 -8.54
N LYS A 11 -21.10 -28.06 -8.11
CA LYS A 11 -21.71 -26.77 -7.78
C LYS A 11 -21.11 -26.13 -6.53
N SER A 12 -20.80 -26.90 -5.49
CA SER A 12 -20.16 -26.39 -4.26
C SER A 12 -18.73 -25.94 -4.51
N LEU A 13 -17.98 -26.66 -5.36
CA LEU A 13 -16.62 -26.29 -5.73
C LEU A 13 -16.60 -24.95 -6.52
N ALA A 14 -17.56 -24.75 -7.43
CA ALA A 14 -17.69 -23.50 -8.18
C ALA A 14 -17.98 -22.29 -7.27
N TRP A 15 -18.78 -22.45 -6.24
CA TRP A 15 -19.06 -21.40 -5.25
C TRP A 15 -17.84 -21.05 -4.39
N ILE A 16 -17.05 -22.06 -4.00
CA ILE A 16 -15.79 -21.85 -3.24
C ILE A 16 -14.78 -21.07 -4.07
N ILE A 17 -14.62 -21.42 -5.37
CA ILE A 17 -13.73 -20.72 -6.28
C ILE A 17 -14.19 -19.27 -6.51
N LEU A 18 -15.50 -19.03 -6.65
CA LEU A 18 -16.05 -17.69 -6.81
C LEU A 18 -15.83 -16.81 -5.58
N ILE A 19 -15.96 -17.37 -4.37
CA ILE A 19 -15.72 -16.65 -3.12
C ILE A 19 -14.22 -16.29 -2.97
N LEU A 20 -13.32 -17.19 -3.34
CA LEU A 20 -11.87 -16.95 -3.32
C LEU A 20 -11.45 -15.88 -4.35
N ALA A 21 -12.11 -15.82 -5.52
CA ALA A 21 -11.81 -14.81 -6.52
C ALA A 21 -12.25 -13.39 -6.10
N LEU A 22 -13.26 -13.27 -5.24
CA LEU A 22 -13.72 -11.97 -4.72
C LEU A 22 -12.87 -11.46 -3.54
N ALA A 23 -12.08 -12.29 -2.90
CA ALA A 23 -11.21 -11.90 -1.78
C ALA A 23 -9.90 -11.19 -2.23
N GLY A 24 -9.60 -11.16 -3.53
CA GLY A 24 -8.28 -10.81 -4.06
C GLY A 24 -7.87 -9.33 -3.99
N CYS A 25 -8.77 -8.39 -3.65
CA CYS A 25 -8.47 -6.95 -3.66
C CYS A 25 -8.73 -6.23 -2.33
N SER A 26 -8.80 -6.93 -1.21
CA SER A 26 -8.94 -6.27 0.09
C SER A 26 -7.58 -5.89 0.66
N PRO A 27 -7.32 -4.60 0.99
CA PRO A 27 -6.09 -4.20 1.65
C PRO A 27 -5.92 -4.99 2.96
N GLN A 28 -4.68 -5.39 3.25
CA GLN A 28 -4.39 -6.09 4.50
C GLN A 28 -4.79 -5.26 5.74
N PRO A 29 -5.18 -5.88 6.86
CA PRO A 29 -5.71 -5.18 8.04
C PRO A 29 -4.86 -4.02 8.57
N ASN A 30 -3.55 -4.10 8.44
CA ASN A 30 -2.59 -3.09 8.90
C ASN A 30 -1.89 -2.36 7.75
N SER A 31 -2.37 -2.49 6.51
CA SER A 31 -1.77 -1.80 5.36
C SER A 31 -1.92 -0.29 5.47
N LEU A 32 -1.00 0.43 4.84
CA LEU A 32 -1.06 1.88 4.72
C LEU A 32 -2.37 2.33 4.07
N ASP A 33 -2.80 1.65 3.00
CA ASP A 33 -4.07 1.91 2.31
C ASP A 33 -5.26 1.94 3.27
N ARG A 34 -5.38 0.93 4.11
CA ARG A 34 -6.50 0.85 5.06
C ARG A 34 -6.46 1.95 6.10
N LYS A 35 -5.27 2.35 6.54
CA LYS A 35 -5.11 3.44 7.51
C LYS A 35 -5.49 4.79 6.90
N VAL A 36 -5.02 5.08 5.69
CA VAL A 36 -5.39 6.28 4.93
C VAL A 36 -6.89 6.29 4.67
N PHE A 37 -7.47 5.20 4.20
CA PHE A 37 -8.91 5.08 3.97
C PHE A 37 -9.71 5.35 5.24
N LYS A 38 -9.33 4.75 6.38
CA LYS A 38 -10.01 4.96 7.66
C LYS A 38 -9.92 6.41 8.11
N ALA A 39 -8.76 7.02 8.01
CA ALA A 39 -8.54 8.43 8.38
C ALA A 39 -9.37 9.37 7.49
N TYR A 40 -9.35 9.15 6.17
CA TYR A 40 -10.14 9.96 5.23
C TYR A 40 -11.65 9.86 5.52
N ARG A 41 -12.19 8.67 5.78
CA ARG A 41 -13.61 8.51 6.11
C ARG A 41 -14.06 9.26 7.36
N GLN A 42 -13.18 9.45 8.32
CA GLN A 42 -13.48 10.21 9.51
C GLN A 42 -13.62 11.72 9.21
N CYS A 43 -13.06 12.19 8.10
CA CYS A 43 -12.98 13.59 7.69
C CYS A 43 -13.69 13.86 6.35
N GLU A 44 -14.52 12.95 5.85
CA GLU A 44 -15.16 12.96 4.52
C GLU A 44 -16.00 14.23 4.21
N ARG A 45 -16.23 15.08 5.21
CA ARG A 45 -16.94 16.36 5.06
C ARG A 45 -16.02 17.56 4.84
N GLN A 46 -14.70 17.37 4.82
CA GLN A 46 -13.73 18.45 4.61
C GLN A 46 -13.21 18.39 3.18
N SER A 47 -13.31 19.50 2.45
CA SER A 47 -12.90 19.61 1.04
C SER A 47 -11.38 19.51 0.82
N ASN A 48 -10.57 19.74 1.86
CA ASN A 48 -9.11 19.65 1.82
C ASN A 48 -8.64 18.89 3.05
N TYR A 49 -8.53 17.59 2.92
CA TYR A 49 -8.09 16.74 4.02
C TYR A 49 -6.59 16.46 3.93
N VAL A 50 -5.86 16.85 4.96
CA VAL A 50 -4.42 16.58 5.09
C VAL A 50 -4.22 15.40 6.03
N ILE A 51 -3.52 14.40 5.55
CA ILE A 51 -3.07 13.26 6.37
C ILE A 51 -1.62 13.52 6.81
N ASP A 52 -1.37 13.33 8.10
CA ASP A 52 -0.03 13.33 8.68
C ASP A 52 0.41 11.88 8.95
N PHE A 53 1.38 11.42 8.18
CA PHE A 53 1.90 10.06 8.31
C PHE A 53 2.68 9.82 9.61
N ALA A 54 3.16 10.89 10.25
CA ALA A 54 3.80 10.78 11.56
C ALA A 54 2.88 10.17 12.62
N THR A 55 1.56 10.43 12.51
CA THR A 55 0.54 9.95 13.44
C THR A 55 -0.21 8.72 12.96
N LEU A 56 -0.13 8.42 11.67
CA LEU A 56 -0.94 7.37 11.05
C LEU A 56 -0.40 5.97 11.30
N LEU A 57 0.92 5.81 11.29
CA LEU A 57 1.58 4.51 11.41
C LEU A 57 2.01 4.23 12.85
N PRO A 58 1.77 3.01 13.36
CA PRO A 58 2.15 2.64 14.72
C PRO A 58 3.65 2.33 14.86
N TYR A 59 4.39 2.37 13.75
CA TYR A 59 5.82 2.08 13.73
C TYR A 59 6.63 3.30 14.11
N ASP A 60 7.76 3.08 14.78
CA ASP A 60 8.76 4.11 14.98
C ASP A 60 9.66 4.19 13.73
N TRP A 61 9.52 5.25 12.98
CA TRP A 61 10.25 5.54 11.74
C TRP A 61 10.72 6.99 11.73
N ASP A 62 11.71 7.31 10.93
CA ASP A 62 12.29 8.66 10.79
C ASP A 62 12.19 9.20 9.37
N THR A 63 12.28 8.34 8.36
CA THR A 63 12.33 8.74 6.94
C THR A 63 11.44 7.84 6.10
N LEU A 64 10.71 8.44 5.16
CA LEU A 64 9.93 7.77 4.15
C LEU A 64 10.60 7.97 2.79
N TYR A 65 10.76 6.88 2.04
CA TYR A 65 11.19 6.85 0.65
C TYR A 65 10.06 6.35 -0.23
N TYR A 66 9.82 7.06 -1.32
CA TYR A 66 8.92 6.64 -2.39
C TYR A 66 9.72 6.45 -3.68
N PHE A 67 9.46 5.37 -4.37
CA PHE A 67 9.96 5.07 -5.71
C PHE A 67 8.78 4.75 -6.62
N SER A 68 8.74 5.39 -7.78
CA SER A 68 7.74 5.11 -8.81
C SER A 68 7.91 3.70 -9.39
N GLY A 69 6.92 3.23 -10.14
CA GLY A 69 6.99 1.93 -10.79
C GLY A 69 8.04 1.79 -11.90
N LYS A 70 8.79 2.85 -12.19
CA LYS A 70 9.89 2.82 -13.16
C LYS A 70 11.22 2.36 -12.56
N TRP A 71 11.33 2.39 -11.24
CA TRP A 71 12.55 1.99 -10.54
C TRP A 71 12.65 0.48 -10.40
N GLU A 72 13.78 -0.06 -10.79
CA GLU A 72 14.11 -1.46 -10.58
C GLU A 72 14.48 -1.73 -9.12
N LEU A 73 14.29 -2.96 -8.69
CA LEU A 73 14.50 -3.31 -7.28
C LEU A 73 15.98 -3.17 -6.87
N ASP A 74 16.89 -3.56 -7.75
CA ASP A 74 18.33 -3.46 -7.49
C ASP A 74 18.78 -2.01 -7.30
N ASP A 75 18.28 -1.07 -8.11
CA ASP A 75 18.58 0.36 -7.97
C ASP A 75 18.05 0.93 -6.65
N ILE A 76 16.87 0.45 -6.21
CA ILE A 76 16.29 0.86 -4.93
C ILE A 76 17.14 0.34 -3.76
N ILE A 77 17.55 -0.92 -3.81
CA ILE A 77 18.39 -1.55 -2.79
C ILE A 77 19.71 -0.81 -2.65
N ASP A 78 20.36 -0.51 -3.76
CA ASP A 78 21.62 0.24 -3.79
C ASP A 78 21.44 1.68 -3.25
N THR A 79 20.35 2.35 -3.64
CA THR A 79 20.02 3.70 -3.18
C THR A 79 19.77 3.75 -1.66
N LEU A 80 19.08 2.74 -1.12
CA LEU A 80 18.76 2.67 0.31
C LEU A 80 19.91 2.07 1.15
N GLY A 81 20.90 1.42 0.52
CA GLY A 81 21.97 0.71 1.20
C GLY A 81 21.48 -0.47 2.05
N ILE A 82 20.40 -1.14 1.61
CA ILE A 82 19.77 -2.25 2.34
C ILE A 82 20.03 -3.58 1.64
N PRO A 83 20.06 -4.71 2.37
CA PRO A 83 20.20 -6.01 1.74
C PRO A 83 18.89 -6.44 1.03
N LEU A 84 19.00 -7.19 -0.07
CA LEU A 84 17.85 -7.75 -0.80
C LEU A 84 16.87 -8.50 0.11
N THR A 85 17.39 -9.17 1.14
CA THR A 85 16.56 -9.88 2.13
C THR A 85 15.65 -8.98 2.96
N ALA A 86 15.91 -7.67 2.98
CA ALA A 86 15.03 -6.69 3.65
C ALA A 86 13.82 -6.30 2.80
N VAL A 87 13.74 -6.72 1.54
CA VAL A 87 12.68 -6.34 0.61
C VAL A 87 11.74 -7.52 0.36
N SER A 88 10.44 -7.29 0.54
CA SER A 88 9.41 -8.34 0.45
C SER A 88 8.57 -8.26 -0.83
N TYR A 89 8.97 -7.48 -1.85
CA TYR A 89 8.14 -7.20 -3.02
C TYR A 89 8.75 -7.64 -4.33
N SER A 90 7.84 -7.87 -5.31
CA SER A 90 8.19 -8.08 -6.71
C SER A 90 8.67 -6.76 -7.36
N ASP A 91 9.40 -6.89 -8.46
CA ASP A 91 10.03 -5.79 -9.20
C ASP A 91 9.04 -4.79 -9.82
N VAL A 92 7.74 -5.06 -9.75
CA VAL A 92 6.72 -4.32 -10.51
C VAL A 92 5.94 -3.36 -9.62
N GLY A 93 5.81 -2.10 -10.07
CA GLY A 93 4.96 -1.07 -9.45
C GLY A 93 5.68 -0.18 -8.43
N PRO A 94 4.99 0.90 -7.98
CA PRO A 94 5.53 1.83 -7.00
C PRO A 94 5.81 1.17 -5.66
N LYS A 95 6.83 1.65 -4.97
CA LYS A 95 7.28 1.12 -3.67
C LYS A 95 7.49 2.24 -2.66
N VAL A 96 7.17 1.94 -1.42
CA VAL A 96 7.36 2.87 -0.29
C VAL A 96 8.05 2.15 0.85
N PHE A 97 9.08 2.79 1.38
CA PHE A 97 9.85 2.30 2.51
C PHE A 97 9.81 3.31 3.64
N PHE A 98 9.46 2.86 4.82
CA PHE A 98 9.61 3.62 6.05
C PHE A 98 10.85 3.09 6.76
N MET A 99 11.80 3.98 6.98
CA MET A 99 13.10 3.65 7.54
C MET A 99 13.22 4.14 8.97
N ARG A 100 14.04 3.45 9.75
CA ARG A 100 14.48 3.88 11.07
C ARG A 100 15.97 3.59 11.20
N GLN A 101 16.79 4.63 11.34
CA GLN A 101 18.25 4.49 11.49
C GLN A 101 18.87 3.57 10.42
N GLY A 102 18.49 3.74 9.16
CA GLY A 102 18.97 2.94 8.04
C GLY A 102 18.34 1.53 7.89
N HIS A 103 17.36 1.18 8.72
CA HIS A 103 16.66 -0.11 8.62
C HIS A 103 15.22 0.06 8.16
N VAL A 104 14.75 -0.85 7.32
CA VAL A 104 13.33 -0.89 6.90
C VAL A 104 12.47 -1.37 8.06
N VAL A 105 11.54 -0.52 8.52
CA VAL A 105 10.59 -0.86 9.60
C VAL A 105 9.19 -1.15 9.07
N TYR A 106 8.86 -0.61 7.90
CA TYR A 106 7.65 -0.93 7.17
C TYR A 106 7.86 -0.66 5.68
N GLN A 107 7.25 -1.47 4.85
CA GLN A 107 7.28 -1.30 3.41
C GLN A 107 5.92 -1.67 2.81
N THR A 108 5.59 -1.05 1.69
CA THR A 108 4.43 -1.39 0.90
C THR A 108 4.71 -1.10 -0.57
N GLY A 109 4.09 -1.87 -1.44
CA GLY A 109 4.17 -1.69 -2.87
C GLY A 109 2.83 -2.00 -3.51
N TRP A 110 2.62 -1.50 -4.71
CA TRP A 110 1.37 -1.68 -5.44
C TRP A 110 1.64 -2.27 -6.81
N PHE A 111 0.78 -3.18 -7.23
CA PHE A 111 0.77 -3.63 -8.62
C PHE A 111 0.36 -2.46 -9.53
N PRO A 112 0.86 -2.41 -10.78
CA PRO A 112 0.56 -1.33 -11.73
C PRO A 112 -0.83 -1.47 -12.35
N TYR A 113 -1.82 -1.81 -11.52
CA TYR A 113 -3.22 -1.73 -11.93
C TYR A 113 -3.68 -0.29 -11.85
N PRO A 114 -4.51 0.17 -12.80
CA PRO A 114 -5.16 1.47 -12.65
C PRO A 114 -5.84 1.54 -11.29
N PRO A 115 -5.59 2.59 -10.50
CA PRO A 115 -6.15 2.74 -9.14
C PRO A 115 -7.66 2.50 -9.09
N GLU A 116 -8.37 2.86 -10.16
CA GLU A 116 -9.81 2.74 -10.29
C GLU A 116 -10.32 1.28 -10.24
N ARG A 117 -9.44 0.30 -10.52
CA ARG A 117 -9.79 -1.13 -10.48
C ARG A 117 -9.58 -1.77 -9.11
N CYS A 118 -8.93 -1.05 -8.19
CA CYS A 118 -8.64 -1.55 -6.86
C CYS A 118 -9.28 -0.65 -5.81
N PRO A 119 -10.53 -0.90 -5.41
CA PRO A 119 -11.24 -0.06 -4.44
C PRO A 119 -10.46 0.04 -3.12
N LYS A 120 -10.43 1.26 -2.56
CA LYS A 120 -9.75 1.60 -1.29
C LYS A 120 -8.22 1.53 -1.35
N HIS A 121 -7.63 1.55 -2.53
CA HIS A 121 -6.19 1.70 -2.69
C HIS A 121 -5.77 3.17 -2.67
N ILE A 122 -4.53 3.38 -2.28
CA ILE A 122 -3.88 4.68 -2.37
C ILE A 122 -2.85 4.69 -3.50
N TYR A 123 -2.57 5.89 -4.01
CA TYR A 123 -1.44 6.15 -4.91
C TYR A 123 -0.86 7.52 -4.57
N PHE A 124 0.42 7.74 -4.89
CA PHE A 124 1.03 9.06 -4.76
C PHE A 124 0.78 9.87 -6.03
N ASP A 125 0.08 11.00 -5.86
CA ASP A 125 -0.23 11.96 -6.92
C ASP A 125 0.91 12.98 -7.00
N THR A 126 2.02 12.54 -7.61
CA THR A 126 3.24 13.34 -7.77
C THR A 126 3.85 13.06 -9.14
N PRO A 127 4.46 14.08 -9.79
CA PRO A 127 5.27 13.89 -10.99
C PRO A 127 6.64 13.28 -10.69
N ASP A 128 7.08 13.29 -9.43
CA ASP A 128 8.39 12.84 -9.04
C ASP A 128 8.49 11.31 -9.10
N GLU A 129 9.57 10.84 -9.69
CA GLU A 129 9.86 9.41 -9.73
C GLU A 129 10.36 8.89 -8.39
N VAL A 130 11.00 9.75 -7.61
CA VAL A 130 11.50 9.47 -6.26
C VAL A 130 11.27 10.70 -5.39
N PHE A 131 10.85 10.50 -4.17
CA PHE A 131 10.96 11.51 -3.13
C PHE A 131 11.37 10.90 -1.80
N VAL A 132 11.97 11.73 -0.97
CA VAL A 132 12.39 11.40 0.40
C VAL A 132 11.83 12.45 1.33
N VAL A 133 11.20 12.02 2.42
CA VAL A 133 10.65 12.96 3.41
C VAL A 133 10.91 12.47 4.82
N VAL A 134 11.29 13.39 5.70
CA VAL A 134 11.43 13.09 7.12
C VAL A 134 10.06 13.05 7.80
N LYS A 135 9.96 12.31 8.89
CA LYS A 135 8.69 12.04 9.59
C LYS A 135 7.91 13.30 9.94
N SER A 136 8.57 14.38 10.36
CA SER A 136 7.93 15.66 10.74
C SER A 136 7.19 16.33 9.58
N ASP A 137 7.64 16.09 8.36
CA ASP A 137 7.18 16.78 7.15
C ASP A 137 6.28 15.91 6.29
N ALA A 138 6.10 14.65 6.64
CA ALA A 138 5.34 13.65 5.87
C ALA A 138 3.83 13.91 5.89
N LYS A 139 3.43 15.03 5.32
CA LYS A 139 2.03 15.47 5.18
C LYS A 139 1.58 15.42 3.74
N PHE A 140 0.38 14.91 3.53
CA PHE A 140 -0.18 14.70 2.20
C PHE A 140 -1.62 15.21 2.13
N ASN A 141 -1.93 15.97 1.08
CA ASN A 141 -3.31 16.27 0.75
C ASN A 141 -3.97 15.05 0.12
N VAL A 142 -5.14 14.67 0.61
CA VAL A 142 -5.87 13.50 0.11
C VAL A 142 -6.96 13.92 -0.84
N THR A 143 -6.93 13.39 -2.05
CA THR A 143 -7.97 13.54 -3.05
C THR A 143 -8.64 12.21 -3.32
N LYS A 144 -9.98 12.21 -3.43
CA LYS A 144 -10.71 11.01 -3.82
C LYS A 144 -10.88 10.99 -5.34
N ASN A 145 -10.51 9.88 -5.96
CA ASN A 145 -10.69 9.65 -7.40
C ASN A 145 -11.37 8.28 -7.59
N GLY A 146 -12.67 8.29 -7.87
CA GLY A 146 -13.46 7.06 -7.86
C GLY A 146 -13.42 6.37 -6.49
N ASP A 147 -12.95 5.12 -6.46
CA ASP A 147 -12.75 4.33 -5.24
C ASP A 147 -11.31 4.37 -4.70
N ALA A 148 -10.42 5.10 -5.35
CA ALA A 148 -9.03 5.27 -4.96
C ALA A 148 -8.78 6.64 -4.29
N TYR A 149 -7.64 6.76 -3.61
CA TYR A 149 -7.23 7.96 -2.89
C TYR A 149 -5.84 8.40 -3.33
N GLY A 150 -5.76 9.58 -3.94
CA GLY A 150 -4.50 10.23 -4.29
C GLY A 150 -3.89 10.96 -3.10
N LEU A 151 -2.61 10.76 -2.88
CA LEU A 151 -1.80 11.41 -1.86
C LEU A 151 -0.85 12.38 -2.53
N ARG A 152 -1.13 13.67 -2.44
CA ARG A 152 -0.26 14.72 -2.99
C ARG A 152 0.66 15.23 -1.88
N PRO A 153 1.98 15.14 -2.04
CA PRO A 153 2.95 15.70 -1.11
C PRO A 153 2.73 17.20 -0.86
N LEU A 154 3.01 17.65 0.37
CA LEU A 154 2.92 19.05 0.80
C LEU A 154 4.29 19.62 1.21
N PHE A 155 5.37 19.04 0.73
CA PHE A 155 6.76 19.45 1.00
C PHE A 155 7.52 19.73 -0.28
#